data_ed629e060bf02364b5c82777574d6e34
#
_entry.id   ed629e060bf02364b5c82777574d6e34
#
_cell.length_a   1.000
_cell.length_b   1.000
_cell.length_c   1.000
_cell.angle_alpha   90.00
_cell.angle_beta   90.00
_cell.angle_gamma   90.00
#
_symmetry.space_group_name_H-M   'P 1'
#
loop_
_entity.id
_entity.type
_entity.pdbx_description
1 polymer ?
#
loop_
_entity_poly.entity_id
_entity_poly.type
_entity_poly.pdbx_seq_one_letter_code
_entity_poly.pdbx_strand_id
1 'polypeptide(L)'
;DKHDGKLIGVDVDQNYLGVEGVESGKYKANPFVTSAMKGLGAAVKNGLDTVNAGDWSTIAGTNGNFGLEEGDYVGLPTDEASWNFSTFTMDEYNTVLEKIRNGEIKVDNTSDDATKPTTSSNITVDYQV
;
A
#
# COMPACT_ATOMS: atom_id res chain seq x y z
N ASP A 1 -7.08 -14.01 20.24
CA ASP A 1 -7.63 -14.32 18.97
C ASP A 1 -9.11 -14.75 19.05
N LYS A 2 -9.99 -13.80 19.45
CA LYS A 2 -11.42 -14.09 19.64
C LYS A 2 -12.23 -14.17 18.34
N HIS A 3 -11.70 -13.64 17.24
CA HIS A 3 -12.48 -13.36 16.03
C HIS A 3 -11.87 -13.91 14.74
N ASP A 4 -10.77 -14.65 14.80
CA ASP A 4 -10.03 -15.15 13.63
C ASP A 4 -9.76 -14.07 12.56
N GLY A 5 -9.56 -12.84 13.04
CA GLY A 5 -9.36 -11.66 12.20
C GLY A 5 -8.05 -11.73 11.43
N LYS A 6 -8.06 -11.19 10.21
CA LYS A 6 -6.87 -11.01 9.38
C LYS A 6 -6.41 -9.57 9.42
N LEU A 7 -5.10 -9.37 9.25
CA LEU A 7 -4.47 -8.06 9.27
C LEU A 7 -3.78 -7.78 7.93
N ILE A 8 -3.86 -6.52 7.52
CA ILE A 8 -2.99 -5.95 6.50
C ILE A 8 -2.10 -4.95 7.21
N GLY A 9 -0.79 -5.18 7.19
CA GLY A 9 0.19 -4.25 7.73
C GLY A 9 0.31 -2.98 6.89
N VAL A 10 1.05 -1.99 7.38
CA VAL A 10 1.21 -0.70 6.71
C VAL A 10 2.64 -0.17 6.88
N ASP A 11 3.05 0.68 5.96
CA ASP A 11 4.35 1.36 5.84
C ASP A 11 5.49 0.45 5.40
N VAL A 12 5.78 -0.60 6.16
CA VAL A 12 6.79 -1.62 5.88
C VAL A 12 6.17 -3.01 5.92
N ASP A 13 6.88 -4.01 5.46
CA ASP A 13 6.43 -5.39 5.66
C ASP A 13 6.42 -5.74 7.15
N GLN A 14 5.22 -5.97 7.68
CA GLN A 14 4.98 -6.28 9.09
C GLN A 14 4.73 -7.78 9.35
N ASN A 15 4.96 -8.64 8.35
CA ASN A 15 4.78 -10.07 8.49
C ASN A 15 5.57 -10.65 9.69
N TYR A 16 6.77 -10.10 9.98
CA TYR A 16 7.62 -10.53 11.09
C TYR A 16 6.89 -10.46 12.45
N LEU A 17 6.01 -9.48 12.67
CA LEU A 17 5.23 -9.37 13.91
C LEU A 17 4.27 -10.56 14.09
N GLY A 18 3.73 -11.05 12.98
CA GLY A 18 2.88 -12.23 12.99
C GLY A 18 3.68 -13.51 13.27
N VAL A 19 4.86 -13.65 12.67
CA VAL A 19 5.79 -14.77 12.90
C VAL A 19 6.22 -14.79 14.37
N GLU A 20 6.73 -13.69 14.92
CA GLU A 20 7.11 -13.57 16.33
C GLU A 20 5.92 -13.85 17.27
N GLY A 21 4.72 -13.42 16.89
CA GLY A 21 3.50 -13.70 17.64
C GLY A 21 3.15 -15.19 17.72
N VAL A 22 3.41 -15.96 16.65
CA VAL A 22 3.25 -17.43 16.64
C VAL A 22 4.33 -18.10 17.47
N GLU A 23 5.60 -17.72 17.27
CA GLU A 23 6.74 -18.27 18.00
C GLU A 23 6.64 -18.05 19.51
N SER A 24 6.16 -16.90 19.93
CA SER A 24 5.91 -16.59 21.35
C SER A 24 4.64 -17.22 21.91
N GLY A 25 3.84 -17.91 21.10
CA GLY A 25 2.56 -18.49 21.50
C GLY A 25 1.42 -17.48 21.71
N LYS A 26 1.61 -16.23 21.31
CA LYS A 26 0.60 -15.18 21.39
C LYS A 26 -0.51 -15.41 20.36
N TYR A 27 -0.16 -15.91 19.18
CA TYR A 27 -1.09 -16.23 18.09
C TYR A 27 -1.03 -17.72 17.77
N LYS A 28 -2.17 -18.30 17.39
CA LYS A 28 -2.27 -19.67 16.90
C LYS A 28 -1.76 -19.81 15.47
N ALA A 29 -1.90 -18.77 14.69
CA ALA A 29 -1.43 -18.65 13.32
C ALA A 29 -1.09 -17.19 13.03
N ASN A 30 -0.24 -16.94 12.02
CA ASN A 30 0.08 -15.60 11.59
C ASN A 30 -1.19 -14.90 11.07
N PRO A 31 -1.62 -13.78 11.68
CA PRO A 31 -2.80 -13.06 11.24
C PRO A 31 -2.54 -12.15 10.02
N PHE A 32 -1.27 -11.86 9.68
CA PHE A 32 -0.95 -10.97 8.57
C PHE A 32 -1.15 -11.67 7.22
N VAL A 33 -1.95 -11.06 6.35
CA VAL A 33 -2.15 -11.49 4.97
C VAL A 33 -1.07 -10.90 4.07
N THR A 34 -0.79 -9.63 4.26
CA THR A 34 0.22 -8.84 3.56
C THR A 34 0.43 -7.50 4.28
N SER A 35 1.20 -6.59 3.66
CA SER A 35 1.39 -5.21 4.15
C SER A 35 1.28 -4.21 3.00
N ALA A 36 0.54 -3.14 3.17
CA ALA A 36 0.53 -2.00 2.26
C ALA A 36 1.76 -1.13 2.54
N MET A 37 2.80 -1.29 1.74
CA MET A 37 4.09 -0.64 1.95
C MET A 37 4.18 0.71 1.26
N LYS A 38 4.99 1.60 1.84
CA LYS A 38 5.41 2.87 1.23
C LYS A 38 6.83 2.75 0.71
N GLY A 39 7.06 3.18 -0.52
CA GLY A 39 8.36 3.23 -1.16
C GLY A 39 9.21 4.41 -0.67
N LEU A 40 9.55 4.44 0.63
CA LEU A 40 10.29 5.55 1.24
C LEU A 40 11.64 5.77 0.56
N GLY A 41 12.33 4.69 0.17
CA GLY A 41 13.59 4.77 -0.58
C GLY A 41 13.42 5.46 -1.94
N ALA A 42 12.35 5.14 -2.67
CA ALA A 42 12.02 5.78 -3.94
C ALA A 42 11.71 7.28 -3.74
N ALA A 43 10.98 7.63 -2.70
CA ALA A 43 10.66 9.03 -2.39
C ALA A 43 11.91 9.85 -2.03
N VAL A 44 12.80 9.31 -1.20
CA VAL A 44 14.07 9.96 -0.84
C VAL A 44 14.97 10.10 -2.08
N LYS A 45 15.09 9.04 -2.88
CA LYS A 45 15.86 9.06 -4.12
C LYS A 45 15.35 10.15 -5.07
N ASN A 46 14.05 10.24 -5.27
CA ASN A 46 13.44 11.26 -6.13
C ASN A 46 13.78 12.68 -5.64
N GLY A 47 13.69 12.94 -4.32
CA GLY A 47 14.07 14.22 -3.74
C GLY A 47 15.54 14.56 -3.97
N LEU A 48 16.46 13.59 -3.79
CA LEU A 48 17.89 13.78 -4.03
C LEU A 48 18.20 14.01 -5.51
N ASP A 49 17.59 13.26 -6.40
CA ASP A 49 17.76 13.42 -7.86
C ASP A 49 17.29 14.81 -8.29
N THR A 50 16.17 15.31 -7.77
CA THR A 50 15.65 16.65 -8.05
C THR A 50 16.60 17.74 -7.57
N VAL A 51 17.17 17.58 -6.37
CA VAL A 51 18.20 18.51 -5.85
C VAL A 51 19.45 18.50 -6.74
N ASN A 52 19.93 17.31 -7.11
CA ASN A 52 21.13 17.17 -7.93
C ASN A 52 20.94 17.73 -9.37
N ALA A 53 19.73 17.68 -9.89
CA ALA A 53 19.38 18.29 -11.17
C ALA A 53 19.26 19.82 -11.10
N GLY A 54 19.26 20.41 -9.92
CA GLY A 54 19.06 21.86 -9.73
C GLY A 54 17.59 22.28 -9.74
N ASP A 55 16.65 21.33 -9.70
CA ASP A 55 15.21 21.53 -9.87
C ASP A 55 14.46 21.60 -8.51
N TRP A 56 15.18 21.85 -7.42
CA TRP A 56 14.60 21.92 -6.07
C TRP A 56 13.35 22.83 -6.00
N SER A 57 13.34 23.91 -6.75
CA SER A 57 12.21 24.85 -6.77
C SER A 57 10.88 24.21 -7.23
N THR A 58 10.93 23.08 -7.94
CA THR A 58 9.73 22.39 -8.44
C THR A 58 9.00 21.62 -7.34
N ILE A 59 9.71 21.26 -6.27
CA ILE A 59 9.15 20.50 -5.15
C ILE A 59 9.14 21.28 -3.83
N ALA A 60 9.91 22.35 -3.73
CA ALA A 60 10.02 23.16 -2.51
C ALA A 60 8.68 23.79 -2.14
N GLY A 61 8.21 23.54 -0.93
CA GLY A 61 6.94 24.08 -0.41
C GLY A 61 5.67 23.47 -1.03
N THR A 62 5.80 22.35 -1.75
CA THR A 62 4.67 21.62 -2.33
C THR A 62 4.37 20.34 -1.56
N ASN A 63 3.13 19.88 -1.65
CA ASN A 63 2.74 18.53 -1.26
C ASN A 63 2.51 17.70 -2.53
N GLY A 64 3.17 16.55 -2.64
CA GLY A 64 2.98 15.61 -3.74
C GLY A 64 2.37 14.31 -3.24
N ASN A 65 1.41 13.78 -3.97
CA ASN A 65 0.96 12.40 -3.83
C ASN A 65 1.66 11.57 -4.91
N PHE A 66 2.42 10.58 -4.50
CA PHE A 66 3.12 9.68 -5.40
C PHE A 66 2.51 8.29 -5.31
N GLY A 67 2.14 7.74 -6.43
CA GLY A 67 1.55 6.42 -6.57
C GLY A 67 2.30 5.56 -7.57
N LEU A 68 1.65 4.50 -8.02
CA LEU A 68 2.22 3.56 -8.99
C LEU A 68 2.37 4.13 -10.41
N GLU A 69 1.63 5.18 -10.74
CA GLU A 69 1.74 5.86 -12.04
C GLU A 69 3.07 6.62 -12.16
N GLU A 70 3.58 7.15 -11.04
CA GLU A 70 4.84 7.91 -11.00
C GLU A 70 6.06 7.04 -10.70
N GLY A 71 5.86 5.85 -10.13
CA GLY A 71 6.95 4.94 -9.76
C GLY A 71 6.59 3.98 -8.64
N ASP A 72 7.62 3.34 -8.07
CA ASP A 72 7.45 2.33 -7.03
C ASP A 72 7.32 2.97 -5.63
N TYR A 73 6.36 3.89 -5.48
CA TYR A 73 6.12 4.59 -4.21
C TYR A 73 5.20 3.85 -3.25
N VAL A 74 4.46 2.87 -3.75
CA VAL A 74 3.59 1.99 -2.95
C VAL A 74 3.63 0.57 -3.51
N GLY A 75 3.30 -0.41 -2.70
CA GLY A 75 3.23 -1.80 -3.15
C GLY A 75 2.97 -2.78 -2.02
N LEU A 76 2.88 -4.04 -2.36
CA LEU A 76 2.83 -5.16 -1.42
C LEU A 76 4.22 -5.84 -1.37
N PRO A 77 4.57 -6.53 -0.27
CA PRO A 77 5.75 -7.38 -0.24
C PRO A 77 5.66 -8.45 -1.33
N THR A 78 6.77 -8.72 -1.99
CA THR A 78 6.87 -9.77 -3.02
C THR A 78 7.60 -11.01 -2.53
N ASP A 79 8.00 -11.03 -1.26
CA ASP A 79 8.56 -12.21 -0.61
C ASP A 79 7.46 -13.24 -0.35
N GLU A 80 7.71 -14.49 -0.68
CA GLU A 80 6.75 -15.58 -0.53
C GLU A 80 6.29 -15.73 0.94
N ALA A 81 7.18 -15.49 1.91
CA ALA A 81 6.86 -15.57 3.33
C ALA A 81 5.84 -14.50 3.79
N SER A 82 5.76 -13.39 3.08
CA SER A 82 4.86 -12.26 3.38
C SER A 82 3.62 -12.22 2.50
N TRP A 83 3.46 -13.21 1.59
CA TRP A 83 2.33 -13.36 0.70
C TRP A 83 1.37 -14.42 1.22
N ASN A 84 0.51 -14.04 2.16
CA ASN A 84 -0.39 -14.98 2.86
C ASN A 84 -1.85 -14.91 2.36
N PHE A 85 -2.05 -14.57 1.10
CA PHE A 85 -3.35 -14.67 0.45
C PHE A 85 -3.71 -16.11 0.16
N SER A 86 -4.99 -16.47 0.31
CA SER A 86 -5.47 -17.83 0.04
C SER A 86 -5.78 -18.08 -1.44
N THR A 87 -6.14 -17.05 -2.19
CA THR A 87 -6.63 -17.17 -3.58
C THR A 87 -6.03 -16.14 -4.53
N PHE A 88 -5.46 -15.04 -4.03
CA PHE A 88 -4.86 -13.99 -4.84
C PHE A 88 -3.39 -14.28 -5.09
N THR A 89 -3.01 -14.44 -6.34
CA THR A 89 -1.66 -14.83 -6.75
C THR A 89 -0.77 -13.62 -7.06
N MET A 90 0.55 -13.83 -7.05
CA MET A 90 1.52 -12.81 -7.43
C MET A 90 1.35 -12.36 -8.89
N ASP A 91 0.99 -13.27 -9.80
CA ASP A 91 0.75 -12.93 -11.20
C ASP A 91 -0.48 -12.05 -11.39
N GLU A 92 -1.55 -12.32 -10.65
CA GLU A 92 -2.73 -11.45 -10.63
C GLU A 92 -2.38 -10.07 -10.06
N TYR A 93 -1.59 -10.00 -9.00
CA TYR A 93 -1.09 -8.76 -8.45
C TYR A 93 -0.29 -7.95 -9.47
N ASN A 94 0.69 -8.57 -10.13
CA ASN A 94 1.50 -7.91 -11.15
C ASN A 94 0.64 -7.40 -12.32
N THR A 95 -0.38 -8.17 -12.71
CA THR A 95 -1.34 -7.75 -13.73
C THR A 95 -2.11 -6.49 -13.31
N VAL A 96 -2.54 -6.41 -12.05
CA VAL A 96 -3.22 -5.23 -11.52
C VAL A 96 -2.28 -4.03 -11.45
N LEU A 97 -1.02 -4.23 -11.00
CA LEU A 97 -0.01 -3.17 -10.98
C LEU A 97 0.19 -2.54 -12.36
N GLU A 98 0.34 -3.37 -13.39
CA GLU A 98 0.52 -2.88 -14.77
C GLU A 98 -0.70 -2.10 -15.24
N LYS A 99 -1.91 -2.54 -14.94
CA LYS A 99 -3.13 -1.81 -15.28
C LYS A 99 -3.22 -0.44 -14.61
N ILE A 100 -2.76 -0.32 -13.36
CA ILE A 100 -2.67 0.97 -12.68
C ILE A 100 -1.60 1.85 -13.34
N ARG A 101 -0.40 1.32 -13.58
CA ARG A 101 0.70 2.05 -14.24
C ARG A 101 0.31 2.56 -15.63
N ASN A 102 -0.46 1.79 -16.37
CA ASN A 102 -0.94 2.15 -17.72
C ASN A 102 -2.19 3.04 -17.70
N GLY A 103 -2.72 3.38 -16.52
CA GLY A 103 -3.92 4.21 -16.38
C GLY A 103 -5.23 3.53 -16.77
N GLU A 104 -5.23 2.20 -16.97
CA GLU A 104 -6.45 1.41 -17.20
C GLU A 104 -7.30 1.33 -15.93
N ILE A 105 -6.65 1.24 -14.76
CA ILE A 105 -7.28 1.34 -13.44
C ILE A 105 -6.85 2.66 -12.83
N LYS A 106 -7.81 3.52 -12.53
CA LYS A 106 -7.58 4.76 -11.81
C LYS A 106 -7.95 4.56 -10.34
N VAL A 107 -7.01 4.89 -9.47
CA VAL A 107 -7.24 4.90 -8.02
C VAL A 107 -7.86 6.25 -7.65
N ASP A 108 -8.99 6.21 -6.97
CA ASP A 108 -9.60 7.41 -6.40
C ASP A 108 -8.73 7.90 -5.23
N ASN A 109 -8.11 9.06 -5.39
CA ASN A 109 -7.28 9.72 -4.39
C ASN A 109 -7.95 10.95 -3.77
N THR A 110 -9.27 11.04 -3.90
CA THR A 110 -10.06 12.13 -3.34
C THR A 110 -9.89 12.17 -1.83
N SER A 111 -9.46 13.32 -1.30
CA SER A 111 -9.11 13.49 0.11
C SER A 111 -9.81 14.67 0.80
N ASP A 112 -10.74 15.36 0.11
CA ASP A 112 -11.46 16.47 0.70
C ASP A 112 -12.85 16.06 1.21
N ASP A 113 -13.34 16.77 2.24
CA ASP A 113 -14.65 16.51 2.84
C ASP A 113 -15.82 16.84 1.89
N ALA A 114 -15.56 17.56 0.82
CA ALA A 114 -16.58 17.97 -0.15
C ALA A 114 -16.85 16.90 -1.20
N THR A 115 -15.86 16.06 -1.46
CA THR A 115 -15.94 15.02 -2.49
C THR A 115 -15.92 13.65 -1.84
N LYS A 116 -17.08 13.01 -1.80
CA LYS A 116 -17.18 11.63 -1.27
C LYS A 116 -16.68 10.64 -2.30
N PRO A 117 -15.84 9.66 -1.91
CA PRO A 117 -15.35 8.66 -2.83
C PRO A 117 -16.51 7.88 -3.49
N THR A 118 -16.31 7.52 -4.74
CA THR A 118 -17.27 6.68 -5.47
C THR A 118 -17.34 5.31 -4.83
N THR A 119 -18.54 4.89 -4.44
CA THR A 119 -18.75 3.57 -3.86
C THR A 119 -19.15 2.57 -4.94
N SER A 120 -18.67 1.34 -4.85
CA SER A 120 -19.19 0.25 -5.66
C SER A 120 -20.56 -0.21 -5.14
N SER A 121 -21.35 -0.87 -5.99
CA SER A 121 -22.65 -1.43 -5.58
C SER A 121 -22.55 -2.47 -4.46
N ASN A 122 -21.35 -2.96 -4.17
CA ASN A 122 -21.07 -4.01 -3.20
C ASN A 122 -20.58 -3.47 -1.84
N ILE A 123 -20.42 -2.15 -1.71
CA ILE A 123 -19.90 -1.52 -0.50
C ILE A 123 -20.85 -0.39 -0.08
N THR A 124 -21.26 -0.43 1.17
CA THR A 124 -21.95 0.71 1.80
C THR A 124 -20.91 1.49 2.61
N VAL A 125 -20.76 2.79 2.32
CA VAL A 125 -19.90 3.67 3.07
C VAL A 125 -20.73 4.46 4.07
N ASP A 126 -20.39 4.32 5.35
CA ASP A 126 -20.96 5.11 6.44
C ASP A 126 -19.97 6.23 6.81
N TYR A 127 -20.34 7.45 6.43
CA TYR A 127 -19.52 8.64 6.74
C TYR A 127 -19.84 9.10 8.15
N GLN A 128 -18.91 8.87 9.06
CA GLN A 128 -19.00 9.38 10.43
C GLN A 128 -18.74 10.89 10.42
N VAL A 129 -19.71 11.68 10.88
CA VAL A 129 -19.64 13.17 11.01
C VAL A 129 -19.46 13.55 12.47
#